data_76e21b910179e7a92298709a58cc7283
#
_entry.id   76e21b910179e7a92298709a58cc7283
#
_cell.length_a   1.000
_cell.length_b   1.000
_cell.length_c   1.000
_cell.angle_alpha   90.00
_cell.angle_beta   90.00
_cell.angle_gamma   90.00
#
_symmetry.space_group_name_H-M   'P 1'
#
loop_
_entity.id
_entity.type
_entity.pdbx_description
1 polymer ?
#
loop_
_entity_poly.entity_id
_entity_poly.type
_entity_poly.pdbx_seq_one_letter_code
_entity_poly.pdbx_strand_id
1 'polypeptide(L)'
;YGMTETTAGATIGYPGNNKIGTVGKAFVGDIRIDNPNEAGDGEIQFRGRHIMKGYYNNPEATAETMTEDGWLKSGDLGREDSEGYISVTGRIKEIYVSSAGKNIAPLVIEETMKSIPLVSQCMLIGDNRKYCSALFTLDVGAILRDKHGMDGAKVPKDPAEQLAKLKEFGHELSEYTDSPEIHAELQEHVDRLNGQFSNPEQLKKFTILPRDLSVDHGELTPTLKIRRIQIRENWASEIEAMY
;
A
#
# COMPACT_ATOMS: atom_id res chain seq x y z
N TYR A 1 -14.73 2.44 -1.77
CA TYR A 1 -14.18 1.85 -0.54
C TYR A 1 -15.30 1.21 0.27
N GLY A 2 -14.99 0.08 0.88
CA GLY A 2 -15.91 -0.64 1.75
C GLY A 2 -15.27 -1.93 2.26
N MET A 3 -16.02 -2.64 3.09
CA MET A 3 -15.58 -3.86 3.76
C MET A 3 -16.77 -4.83 3.87
N THR A 4 -16.52 -6.07 4.24
CA THR A 4 -17.58 -7.07 4.42
C THR A 4 -18.63 -6.58 5.42
N GLU A 5 -18.19 -5.94 6.47
CA GLU A 5 -18.99 -5.37 7.56
C GLU A 5 -19.91 -4.22 7.10
N THR A 6 -19.60 -3.58 5.96
CA THR A 6 -20.44 -2.54 5.33
C THR A 6 -21.26 -3.06 4.15
N THR A 7 -21.41 -4.37 4.01
CA THR A 7 -22.14 -5.00 2.90
C THR A 7 -21.60 -4.55 1.53
N ALA A 8 -20.28 -4.59 1.35
CA ALA A 8 -19.44 -4.18 0.24
C ALA A 8 -19.12 -2.68 0.22
N GLY A 9 -19.92 -1.81 -0.39
CA GLY A 9 -19.55 -0.41 -0.62
C GLY A 9 -20.10 0.56 0.42
N ALA A 10 -19.22 1.42 0.96
CA ALA A 10 -19.60 2.53 1.85
C ALA A 10 -19.35 3.90 1.18
N THR A 11 -18.28 4.00 0.35
CA THR A 11 -18.02 5.18 -0.47
C THR A 11 -17.89 4.81 -1.93
N ILE A 12 -18.14 5.77 -2.81
CA ILE A 12 -18.05 5.58 -4.25
C ILE A 12 -17.65 6.87 -4.97
N GLY A 13 -16.77 6.73 -5.97
CA GLY A 13 -16.56 7.70 -7.02
C GLY A 13 -17.31 7.27 -8.29
N TYR A 14 -17.94 8.21 -9.01
CA TYR A 14 -18.65 7.95 -10.25
C TYR A 14 -18.35 9.04 -11.28
N PRO A 15 -18.59 8.78 -12.59
CA PRO A 15 -18.31 9.76 -13.65
C PRO A 15 -18.91 11.14 -13.33
N GLY A 16 -18.10 12.18 -13.43
CA GLY A 16 -18.48 13.56 -13.10
C GLY A 16 -18.40 13.91 -11.60
N ASN A 17 -18.14 12.96 -10.72
CA ASN A 17 -17.95 13.16 -9.29
C ASN A 17 -16.86 12.22 -8.75
N ASN A 18 -15.68 12.27 -9.37
CA ASN A 18 -14.51 11.48 -9.00
C ASN A 18 -13.33 12.42 -8.75
N LYS A 19 -12.61 12.20 -7.67
CA LYS A 19 -11.41 12.95 -7.29
C LYS A 19 -10.26 11.97 -7.09
N ILE A 20 -9.23 12.12 -7.91
CA ILE A 20 -8.04 11.25 -7.85
C ILE A 20 -7.40 11.36 -6.46
N GLY A 21 -6.96 10.23 -5.90
CA GLY A 21 -6.40 10.13 -4.55
C GLY A 21 -7.45 10.00 -3.44
N THR A 22 -8.73 9.88 -3.81
CA THR A 22 -9.83 9.63 -2.87
C THR A 22 -10.57 8.34 -3.19
N VAL A 23 -11.29 7.83 -2.22
CA VAL A 23 -12.20 6.68 -2.38
C VAL A 23 -13.65 7.12 -2.65
N GLY A 24 -13.85 8.39 -3.00
CA GLY A 24 -15.16 8.96 -3.28
C GLY A 24 -15.84 9.53 -2.05
N LYS A 25 -17.16 9.70 -2.14
CA LYS A 25 -18.02 10.22 -1.07
C LYS A 25 -18.89 9.12 -0.48
N ALA A 26 -19.50 9.38 0.67
CA ALA A 26 -20.50 8.49 1.25
C ALA A 26 -21.55 8.11 0.20
N PHE A 27 -21.72 6.80 0.00
CA PHE A 27 -22.70 6.25 -0.95
C PHE A 27 -23.99 5.84 -0.24
N VAL A 28 -23.85 5.29 0.98
CA VAL A 28 -24.96 4.83 1.79
C VAL A 28 -24.64 5.07 3.26
N GLY A 29 -25.62 5.59 4.03
CA GLY A 29 -25.45 5.91 5.46
C GLY A 29 -24.55 7.10 5.72
N ASP A 30 -24.02 7.15 6.94
CA ASP A 30 -23.17 8.22 7.42
C ASP A 30 -21.73 7.76 7.56
N ILE A 31 -20.78 8.68 7.36
CA ILE A 31 -19.35 8.51 7.61
C ILE A 31 -18.91 9.59 8.58
N ARG A 32 -17.99 9.26 9.49
CA ARG A 32 -17.26 10.25 10.27
C ARG A 32 -15.78 9.87 10.35
N ILE A 33 -14.94 10.87 10.56
CA ILE A 33 -13.54 10.70 10.94
C ILE A 33 -13.46 10.90 12.45
N ASP A 34 -13.16 9.84 13.17
CA ASP A 34 -13.14 9.86 14.63
C ASP A 34 -11.76 10.29 15.15
N ASN A 35 -11.74 11.17 16.15
CA ASN A 35 -10.54 11.73 16.78
C ASN A 35 -9.45 12.18 15.77
N PRO A 36 -9.77 13.09 14.83
CA PRO A 36 -8.80 13.53 13.83
C PRO A 36 -7.63 14.26 14.47
N ASN A 37 -6.41 13.98 13.98
CA ASN A 37 -5.20 14.71 14.33
C ASN A 37 -5.15 16.11 13.66
N GLU A 38 -4.04 16.86 13.84
CA GLU A 38 -3.86 18.17 13.23
C GLU A 38 -3.93 18.17 11.69
N ALA A 39 -3.61 17.04 11.03
CA ALA A 39 -3.72 16.85 9.59
C ALA A 39 -5.13 16.42 9.12
N GLY A 40 -6.06 16.22 10.07
CA GLY A 40 -7.40 15.75 9.81
C GLY A 40 -7.54 14.23 9.68
N ASP A 41 -6.48 13.46 9.91
CA ASP A 41 -6.51 11.99 9.86
C ASP A 41 -7.04 11.41 11.17
N GLY A 42 -8.05 10.58 11.08
CA GLY A 42 -8.63 9.84 12.19
C GLY A 42 -9.22 8.52 11.72
N GLU A 43 -9.80 7.73 12.62
CA GLU A 43 -10.44 6.48 12.23
C GLU A 43 -11.68 6.74 11.40
N ILE A 44 -11.77 6.10 10.22
CA ILE A 44 -12.98 6.13 9.41
C ILE A 44 -14.03 5.24 10.07
N GLN A 45 -15.18 5.80 10.39
CA GLN A 45 -16.29 5.08 11.01
C GLN A 45 -17.58 5.23 10.19
N PHE A 46 -18.39 4.18 10.19
CA PHE A 46 -19.62 4.09 9.39
C PHE A 46 -20.85 3.86 10.26
N ARG A 47 -21.98 4.44 9.86
CA ARG A 47 -23.28 4.17 10.47
C ARG A 47 -24.38 4.12 9.43
N GLY A 48 -25.28 3.14 9.55
CA GLY A 48 -26.42 3.03 8.65
C GLY A 48 -26.94 1.61 8.52
N ARG A 49 -27.96 1.45 7.67
CA ARG A 49 -28.64 0.17 7.47
C ARG A 49 -27.82 -0.88 6.71
N HIS A 50 -26.73 -0.47 6.10
CA HIS A 50 -25.77 -1.33 5.39
C HIS A 50 -24.74 -1.97 6.33
N ILE A 51 -24.69 -1.56 7.58
CA ILE A 51 -23.76 -2.13 8.57
C ILE A 51 -24.24 -3.49 9.02
N MET A 52 -23.31 -4.44 9.16
CA MET A 52 -23.57 -5.79 9.68
C MET A 52 -24.23 -5.73 11.07
N LYS A 53 -24.97 -6.76 11.43
CA LYS A 53 -25.51 -6.91 12.79
C LYS A 53 -24.46 -7.29 13.83
N GLY A 54 -23.38 -7.94 13.38
CA GLY A 54 -22.29 -8.43 14.19
C GLY A 54 -21.64 -9.68 13.61
N TYR A 55 -20.56 -10.13 14.23
CA TYR A 55 -19.88 -11.38 13.87
C TYR A 55 -20.66 -12.58 14.44
N TYR A 56 -20.86 -13.59 13.60
CA TYR A 56 -21.60 -14.80 13.99
C TYR A 56 -20.91 -15.53 15.16
N ASN A 57 -21.65 -15.78 16.22
CA ASN A 57 -21.18 -16.41 17.45
C ASN A 57 -19.92 -15.77 18.08
N ASN A 58 -19.69 -14.47 17.82
CA ASN A 58 -18.56 -13.73 18.38
C ASN A 58 -19.01 -12.34 18.88
N PRO A 59 -19.71 -12.26 20.02
CA PRO A 59 -20.20 -11.01 20.57
C PRO A 59 -19.05 -10.09 21.04
N GLU A 60 -17.93 -10.65 21.48
CA GLU A 60 -16.76 -9.87 21.93
C GLU A 60 -16.16 -9.07 20.77
N ALA A 61 -15.84 -9.73 19.64
CA ALA A 61 -15.35 -9.05 18.45
C ALA A 61 -16.36 -8.05 17.90
N THR A 62 -17.66 -8.32 18.04
CA THR A 62 -18.72 -7.38 17.66
C THR A 62 -18.65 -6.13 18.52
N ALA A 63 -18.55 -6.28 19.85
CA ALA A 63 -18.46 -5.16 20.78
C ALA A 63 -17.18 -4.33 20.57
N GLU A 64 -16.04 -4.97 20.25
CA GLU A 64 -14.81 -4.27 19.94
C GLU A 64 -14.90 -3.43 18.65
N THR A 65 -15.68 -3.89 17.68
CA THR A 65 -15.80 -3.27 16.35
C THR A 65 -16.86 -2.17 16.30
N MET A 66 -17.81 -2.17 17.24
CA MET A 66 -18.87 -1.15 17.34
C MET A 66 -18.58 -0.16 18.45
N THR A 67 -18.93 1.11 18.23
CA THR A 67 -18.94 2.11 19.29
C THR A 67 -20.26 2.04 20.07
N GLU A 68 -20.30 2.62 21.28
CA GLU A 68 -21.51 2.66 22.11
C GLU A 68 -22.66 3.45 21.43
N ASP A 69 -22.31 4.44 20.59
CA ASP A 69 -23.28 5.26 19.84
C ASP A 69 -23.60 4.68 18.43
N GLY A 70 -23.20 3.41 18.18
CA GLY A 70 -23.65 2.62 17.04
C GLY A 70 -22.89 2.86 15.74
N TRP A 71 -21.64 3.30 15.80
CA TRP A 71 -20.75 3.39 14.63
C TRP A 71 -19.89 2.14 14.51
N LEU A 72 -19.71 1.66 13.29
CA LEU A 72 -18.74 0.62 12.95
C LEU A 72 -17.35 1.26 12.81
N LYS A 73 -16.40 0.78 13.58
CA LYS A 73 -14.97 1.10 13.45
C LYS A 73 -14.37 0.32 12.29
N SER A 74 -13.79 1.01 11.32
CA SER A 74 -13.18 0.33 10.15
C SER A 74 -11.78 -0.22 10.46
N GLY A 75 -11.09 0.36 11.43
CA GLY A 75 -9.67 0.13 11.67
C GLY A 75 -8.77 0.81 10.62
N ASP A 76 -9.35 1.54 9.67
CA ASP A 76 -8.62 2.30 8.66
C ASP A 76 -8.58 3.78 9.05
N LEU A 77 -7.44 4.42 8.83
CA LEU A 77 -7.28 5.86 8.98
C LEU A 77 -7.62 6.58 7.69
N GLY A 78 -8.19 7.76 7.83
CA GLY A 78 -8.47 8.61 6.69
C GLY A 78 -8.86 10.00 7.09
N ARG A 79 -9.10 10.83 6.09
CA ARG A 79 -9.57 12.20 6.25
C ARG A 79 -10.69 12.49 5.26
N GLU A 80 -11.52 13.45 5.64
CA GLU A 80 -12.55 14.02 4.77
C GLU A 80 -12.14 15.43 4.37
N ASP A 81 -12.22 15.73 3.09
CA ASP A 81 -11.96 17.08 2.62
C ASP A 81 -13.22 17.98 2.69
N SER A 82 -13.03 19.28 2.42
CA SER A 82 -14.13 20.27 2.47
C SER A 82 -15.26 20.02 1.48
N GLU A 83 -15.04 19.14 0.50
CA GLU A 83 -16.05 18.73 -0.48
C GLU A 83 -16.73 17.40 -0.12
N GLY A 84 -16.33 16.75 0.98
CA GLY A 84 -16.87 15.48 1.45
C GLY A 84 -16.25 14.23 0.79
N TYR A 85 -15.08 14.37 0.15
CA TYR A 85 -14.34 13.22 -0.36
C TYR A 85 -13.47 12.59 0.73
N ILE A 86 -13.50 11.28 0.81
CA ILE A 86 -12.72 10.49 1.77
C ILE A 86 -11.43 10.03 1.12
N SER A 87 -10.31 10.23 1.81
CA SER A 87 -9.01 9.63 1.49
C SER A 87 -8.63 8.64 2.58
N VAL A 88 -8.21 7.43 2.20
CA VAL A 88 -7.66 6.45 3.14
C VAL A 88 -6.17 6.72 3.26
N THR A 89 -5.69 6.94 4.49
CA THR A 89 -4.30 7.32 4.77
C THR A 89 -3.50 6.23 5.49
N GLY A 90 -4.15 5.15 5.93
CA GLY A 90 -3.46 4.03 6.55
C GLY A 90 -4.38 3.05 7.24
N ARG A 91 -3.77 2.12 8.00
CA ARG A 91 -4.45 1.22 8.93
C ARG A 91 -3.93 1.42 10.34
N ILE A 92 -4.81 1.49 11.31
CA ILE A 92 -4.44 1.69 12.72
C ILE A 92 -3.45 0.61 13.19
N LYS A 93 -3.71 -0.67 12.85
CA LYS A 93 -2.87 -1.82 13.23
C LYS A 93 -1.56 -1.91 12.45
N GLU A 94 -1.39 -1.14 11.38
CA GLU A 94 -0.21 -1.13 10.51
C GLU A 94 0.64 0.12 10.69
N ILE A 95 0.28 1.03 11.60
CA ILE A 95 1.11 2.19 11.91
C ILE A 95 2.42 1.71 12.53
N TYR A 96 3.52 2.21 12.00
CA TYR A 96 4.84 2.04 12.59
C TYR A 96 5.10 3.12 13.61
N VAL A 97 5.75 2.72 14.70
CA VAL A 97 6.30 3.67 15.67
C VAL A 97 7.81 3.70 15.47
N SER A 98 8.35 4.81 14.97
CA SER A 98 9.81 4.95 14.82
C SER A 98 10.50 4.92 16.18
N SER A 99 11.81 4.66 16.22
CA SER A 99 12.60 4.69 17.46
C SER A 99 12.55 6.06 18.19
N ALA A 100 12.13 7.12 17.50
CA ALA A 100 11.90 8.45 18.05
C ALA A 100 10.44 8.69 18.49
N GLY A 101 9.58 7.65 18.51
CA GLY A 101 8.19 7.74 18.93
C GLY A 101 7.24 8.41 17.90
N LYS A 102 7.64 8.55 16.63
CA LYS A 102 6.78 9.10 15.58
C LYS A 102 5.95 8.01 14.92
N ASN A 103 4.64 8.26 14.80
CA ASN A 103 3.74 7.41 14.02
C ASN A 103 3.96 7.64 12.54
N ILE A 104 4.11 6.55 11.79
CA ILE A 104 4.33 6.53 10.35
C ILE A 104 3.28 5.59 9.74
N ALA A 105 2.53 6.07 8.77
CA ALA A 105 1.55 5.28 8.03
C ALA A 105 2.20 4.67 6.77
N PRO A 106 2.51 3.36 6.72
CA PRO A 106 3.22 2.75 5.61
C PRO A 106 2.50 2.90 4.27
N LEU A 107 1.18 2.77 4.27
CA LEU A 107 0.35 2.72 3.08
C LEU A 107 0.59 3.90 2.13
N VAL A 108 0.61 5.13 2.65
CA VAL A 108 0.78 6.34 1.83
C VAL A 108 2.16 6.36 1.18
N ILE A 109 3.18 5.97 1.93
CA ILE A 109 4.57 5.93 1.43
C ILE A 109 4.71 4.84 0.37
N GLU A 110 4.21 3.65 0.65
CA GLU A 110 4.25 2.49 -0.26
C GLU A 110 3.54 2.78 -1.58
N GLU A 111 2.33 3.30 -1.54
CA GLU A 111 1.57 3.65 -2.75
C GLU A 111 2.24 4.78 -3.54
N THR A 112 2.85 5.75 -2.83
CA THR A 112 3.64 6.81 -3.50
C THR A 112 4.85 6.22 -4.20
N MET A 113 5.61 5.34 -3.56
CA MET A 113 6.79 4.68 -4.16
C MET A 113 6.41 3.73 -5.30
N LYS A 114 5.28 3.06 -5.23
CA LYS A 114 4.73 2.24 -6.33
C LYS A 114 4.34 3.05 -7.56
N SER A 115 4.24 4.37 -7.47
CA SER A 115 4.06 5.23 -8.65
C SER A 115 5.31 5.32 -9.55
N ILE A 116 6.46 4.83 -9.09
CA ILE A 116 7.69 4.71 -9.88
C ILE A 116 7.48 3.63 -10.95
N PRO A 117 7.64 3.93 -12.24
CA PRO A 117 7.26 3.02 -13.34
C PRO A 117 7.90 1.63 -13.29
N LEU A 118 9.12 1.52 -12.74
CA LEU A 118 9.85 0.26 -12.63
C LEU A 118 9.51 -0.54 -11.36
N VAL A 119 8.71 0.01 -10.44
CA VAL A 119 8.38 -0.64 -9.17
C VAL A 119 7.06 -1.40 -9.29
N SER A 120 7.09 -2.73 -9.08
CA SER A 120 5.91 -3.58 -8.97
C SER A 120 5.31 -3.51 -7.57
N GLN A 121 6.10 -3.81 -6.55
CA GLN A 121 5.69 -3.76 -5.16
C GLN A 121 6.68 -2.95 -4.32
N CYS A 122 6.15 -2.34 -3.27
CA CYS A 122 6.92 -1.64 -2.26
C CYS A 122 6.42 -2.08 -0.88
N MET A 123 7.34 -2.51 -0.02
CA MET A 123 7.05 -2.74 1.38
C MET A 123 7.96 -1.89 2.26
N LEU A 124 7.37 -0.98 3.02
CA LEU A 124 8.08 -0.13 3.97
C LEU A 124 8.54 -0.95 5.19
N ILE A 125 9.75 -0.66 5.64
CA ILE A 125 10.34 -1.14 6.89
C ILE A 125 10.68 0.09 7.73
N GLY A 126 10.17 0.17 8.96
CA GLY A 126 10.37 1.37 9.78
C GLY A 126 10.00 1.19 11.25
N ASP A 127 9.28 0.11 11.59
CA ASP A 127 8.83 -0.14 12.95
C ASP A 127 10.02 -0.38 13.90
N ASN A 128 10.10 0.43 14.96
CA ASN A 128 11.22 0.44 15.92
C ASN A 128 12.61 0.69 15.28
N ARG A 129 12.67 1.26 14.06
CA ARG A 129 13.92 1.56 13.35
C ARG A 129 14.26 3.05 13.41
N LYS A 130 15.54 3.38 13.15
CA LYS A 130 16.03 4.77 13.17
C LYS A 130 15.51 5.61 12.01
N TYR A 131 15.18 4.96 10.89
CA TYR A 131 14.66 5.56 9.67
C TYR A 131 13.83 4.56 8.88
N CYS A 132 13.07 5.05 7.90
CA CYS A 132 12.36 4.20 6.96
C CYS A 132 13.28 3.68 5.86
N SER A 133 13.16 2.40 5.56
CA SER A 133 13.72 1.75 4.38
C SER A 133 12.62 0.97 3.65
N ALA A 134 12.87 0.49 2.43
CA ALA A 134 11.89 -0.30 1.70
C ALA A 134 12.51 -1.49 0.97
N LEU A 135 11.71 -2.53 0.81
CA LEU A 135 11.92 -3.56 -0.19
C LEU A 135 11.13 -3.19 -1.43
N PHE A 136 11.80 -3.17 -2.58
CA PHE A 136 11.20 -2.99 -3.89
C PHE A 136 11.27 -4.28 -4.69
N THR A 137 10.27 -4.51 -5.53
CA THR A 137 10.34 -5.48 -6.62
C THR A 137 10.16 -4.77 -7.95
N LEU A 138 10.72 -5.32 -9.03
CA LEU A 138 10.66 -4.71 -10.34
C LEU A 138 9.45 -5.19 -11.15
N ASP A 139 8.81 -4.26 -11.87
CA ASP A 139 7.78 -4.55 -12.85
C ASP A 139 8.42 -5.00 -14.17
N VAL A 140 8.39 -6.30 -14.42
CA VAL A 140 8.93 -6.89 -15.67
C VAL A 140 8.20 -6.37 -16.90
N GLY A 141 6.90 -6.09 -16.79
CA GLY A 141 6.13 -5.48 -17.87
C GLY A 141 6.62 -4.08 -18.22
N ALA A 142 6.98 -3.28 -17.21
CA ALA A 142 7.60 -1.97 -17.42
C ALA A 142 9.01 -2.11 -18.04
N ILE A 143 9.81 -3.08 -17.60
CA ILE A 143 11.12 -3.36 -18.21
C ILE A 143 10.97 -3.69 -19.70
N LEU A 144 10.04 -4.59 -20.06
CA LEU A 144 9.78 -4.96 -21.45
C LEU A 144 9.36 -3.75 -22.30
N ARG A 145 8.51 -2.88 -21.76
CA ARG A 145 8.03 -1.68 -22.45
C ARG A 145 9.11 -0.60 -22.55
N ASP A 146 9.73 -0.25 -21.43
CA ASP A 146 10.50 0.98 -21.31
C ASP A 146 11.98 0.75 -21.65
N LYS A 147 12.52 -0.45 -21.43
CA LYS A 147 13.92 -0.80 -21.74
C LYS A 147 14.05 -1.56 -23.08
N HIS A 148 13.03 -2.32 -23.50
CA HIS A 148 13.07 -3.11 -24.74
C HIS A 148 12.12 -2.59 -25.83
N GLY A 149 11.41 -1.49 -25.59
CA GLY A 149 10.55 -0.86 -26.60
C GLY A 149 9.34 -1.71 -27.01
N MET A 150 8.92 -2.65 -26.14
CA MET A 150 7.75 -3.47 -26.43
C MET A 150 6.49 -2.63 -26.40
N ASP A 151 5.64 -2.79 -27.41
CA ASP A 151 4.32 -2.16 -27.40
C ASP A 151 3.53 -2.61 -26.16
N GLY A 152 3.05 -1.64 -25.35
CA GLY A 152 2.33 -1.92 -24.12
C GLY A 152 1.09 -2.82 -24.30
N ALA A 153 0.44 -2.76 -25.46
CA ALA A 153 -0.68 -3.65 -25.79
C ALA A 153 -0.26 -5.13 -25.98
N LYS A 154 1.05 -5.37 -26.22
CA LYS A 154 1.62 -6.70 -26.44
C LYS A 154 2.34 -7.25 -25.21
N VAL A 155 2.49 -6.45 -24.14
CA VAL A 155 3.06 -6.93 -22.88
C VAL A 155 2.12 -7.96 -22.28
N PRO A 156 2.60 -9.19 -21.98
CA PRO A 156 1.78 -10.20 -21.32
C PRO A 156 1.24 -9.70 -19.99
N LYS A 157 0.06 -10.15 -19.61
CA LYS A 157 -0.52 -9.82 -18.29
C LYS A 157 -0.03 -10.76 -17.18
N ASP A 158 0.33 -11.97 -17.56
CA ASP A 158 0.82 -12.99 -16.62
C ASP A 158 2.29 -12.76 -16.31
N PRO A 159 2.71 -12.71 -15.03
CA PRO A 159 4.10 -12.49 -14.63
C PRO A 159 5.07 -13.55 -15.16
N ALA A 160 4.67 -14.81 -15.23
CA ALA A 160 5.52 -15.87 -15.75
C ALA A 160 5.75 -15.72 -17.27
N GLU A 161 4.71 -15.31 -18.01
CA GLU A 161 4.85 -14.97 -19.43
C GLU A 161 5.72 -13.74 -19.65
N GLN A 162 5.66 -12.74 -18.77
CA GLN A 162 6.56 -11.58 -18.82
C GLN A 162 8.02 -11.98 -18.65
N LEU A 163 8.32 -12.83 -17.67
CA LEU A 163 9.67 -13.37 -17.46
C LEU A 163 10.14 -14.21 -18.64
N ALA A 164 9.27 -15.06 -19.19
CA ALA A 164 9.59 -15.83 -20.40
C ALA A 164 9.89 -14.90 -21.59
N LYS A 165 9.12 -13.81 -21.71
CA LYS A 165 9.33 -12.82 -22.77
C LYS A 165 10.64 -12.06 -22.60
N LEU A 166 11.02 -11.71 -21.36
CA LEU A 166 12.30 -11.10 -21.06
C LEU A 166 13.48 -12.00 -21.51
N LYS A 167 13.37 -13.31 -21.26
CA LYS A 167 14.34 -14.32 -21.73
C LYS A 167 14.40 -14.44 -23.25
N GLU A 168 13.28 -14.30 -23.96
CA GLU A 168 13.28 -14.25 -25.44
C GLU A 168 14.06 -13.04 -25.97
N PHE A 169 14.09 -11.92 -25.25
CA PHE A 169 14.94 -10.77 -25.54
C PHE A 169 16.42 -11.00 -25.18
N GLY A 170 16.75 -12.16 -24.58
CA GLY A 170 18.12 -12.51 -24.20
C GLY A 170 18.56 -11.97 -22.83
N HIS A 171 17.61 -11.60 -21.97
CA HIS A 171 17.87 -11.00 -20.67
C HIS A 171 17.28 -11.80 -19.50
N GLU A 172 17.93 -11.73 -18.36
CA GLU A 172 17.45 -12.26 -17.07
C GLU A 172 17.09 -11.12 -16.12
N LEU A 173 16.13 -11.34 -15.22
CA LEU A 173 15.69 -10.31 -14.26
C LEU A 173 16.86 -9.83 -13.36
N SER A 174 17.79 -10.70 -13.01
CA SER A 174 18.99 -10.38 -12.23
C SER A 174 19.84 -9.27 -12.82
N GLU A 175 19.87 -9.14 -14.15
CA GLU A 175 20.59 -8.05 -14.83
C GLU A 175 20.04 -6.66 -14.46
N TYR A 176 18.78 -6.59 -14.06
CA TYR A 176 18.11 -5.35 -13.65
C TYR A 176 18.13 -5.17 -12.13
N THR A 177 17.90 -6.24 -11.36
CA THR A 177 17.90 -6.15 -9.89
C THR A 177 19.28 -5.82 -9.34
N ASP A 178 20.34 -6.28 -10.01
CA ASP A 178 21.73 -6.07 -9.61
C ASP A 178 22.39 -4.88 -10.34
N SER A 179 21.64 -4.19 -11.25
CA SER A 179 22.16 -3.08 -12.04
C SER A 179 22.33 -1.81 -11.22
N PRO A 180 23.56 -1.24 -11.17
CA PRO A 180 23.80 0.07 -10.57
C PRO A 180 23.01 1.20 -11.24
N GLU A 181 22.74 1.07 -12.55
CA GLU A 181 21.99 2.07 -13.34
C GLU A 181 20.52 2.07 -12.93
N ILE A 182 19.92 0.89 -12.81
CA ILE A 182 18.52 0.77 -12.32
C ILE A 182 18.42 1.27 -10.88
N HIS A 183 19.39 0.93 -10.04
CA HIS A 183 19.42 1.43 -8.66
C HIS A 183 19.50 2.97 -8.61
N ALA A 184 20.35 3.57 -9.44
CA ALA A 184 20.48 5.03 -9.54
C ALA A 184 19.19 5.69 -10.06
N GLU A 185 18.54 5.11 -11.07
CA GLU A 185 17.26 5.56 -11.60
C GLU A 185 16.16 5.55 -10.53
N LEU A 186 16.06 4.45 -9.77
CA LEU A 186 15.12 4.35 -8.66
C LEU A 186 15.43 5.35 -7.54
N GLN A 187 16.73 5.56 -7.23
CA GLN A 187 17.15 6.52 -6.21
C GLN A 187 16.73 7.95 -6.58
N GLU A 188 16.88 8.35 -7.84
CA GLU A 188 16.44 9.68 -8.31
C GLU A 188 14.93 9.88 -8.11
N HIS A 189 14.13 8.84 -8.44
CA HIS A 189 12.70 8.87 -8.20
C HIS A 189 12.36 8.94 -6.71
N VAL A 190 13.01 8.13 -5.88
CA VAL A 190 12.83 8.12 -4.42
C VAL A 190 13.14 9.49 -3.83
N ASP A 191 14.27 10.11 -4.21
CA ASP A 191 14.68 11.44 -3.70
C ASP A 191 13.66 12.51 -4.05
N ARG A 192 13.13 12.48 -5.27
CA ARG A 192 12.06 13.39 -5.71
C ARG A 192 10.77 13.19 -4.92
N LEU A 193 10.34 11.94 -4.72
CA LEU A 193 9.10 11.61 -4.01
C LEU A 193 9.22 11.86 -2.50
N ASN A 194 10.41 11.70 -1.93
CA ASN A 194 10.68 12.02 -0.53
C ASN A 194 10.38 13.49 -0.17
N GLY A 195 10.43 14.40 -1.13
CA GLY A 195 10.04 15.80 -0.93
C GLY A 195 8.59 16.01 -0.48
N GLN A 196 7.73 15.00 -0.64
CA GLN A 196 6.33 15.04 -0.21
C GLN A 196 6.14 14.60 1.25
N PHE A 197 7.17 14.05 1.89
CA PHE A 197 7.11 13.45 3.22
C PHE A 197 7.92 14.23 4.26
N SER A 198 7.47 14.18 5.51
CA SER A 198 8.25 14.67 6.64
C SER A 198 9.52 13.83 6.84
N ASN A 199 10.56 14.40 7.43
CA ASN A 199 11.86 13.71 7.57
C ASN A 199 11.78 12.29 8.16
N PRO A 200 10.96 11.98 9.21
CA PRO A 200 10.81 10.63 9.71
C PRO A 200 10.16 9.63 8.74
N GLU A 201 9.37 10.11 7.81
CA GLU A 201 8.63 9.32 6.81
C GLU A 201 9.44 9.08 5.53
N GLN A 202 10.50 9.87 5.33
CA GLN A 202 11.35 9.74 4.15
C GLN A 202 12.07 8.41 4.10
N LEU A 203 12.03 7.78 2.93
CA LEU A 203 12.78 6.58 2.63
C LEU A 203 14.27 6.91 2.53
N LYS A 204 15.11 6.31 3.39
CA LYS A 204 16.55 6.57 3.43
C LYS A 204 17.38 5.52 2.70
N LYS A 205 16.86 4.29 2.61
CA LYS A 205 17.49 3.18 1.88
C LYS A 205 16.41 2.29 1.28
N PHE A 206 16.77 1.56 0.25
CA PHE A 206 15.95 0.48 -0.29
C PHE A 206 16.81 -0.67 -0.79
N THR A 207 16.22 -1.84 -0.89
CA THR A 207 16.79 -3.03 -1.52
C THR A 207 15.85 -3.50 -2.61
N ILE A 208 16.37 -3.78 -3.79
CA ILE A 208 15.64 -4.42 -4.89
C ILE A 208 15.70 -5.93 -4.67
N LEU A 209 14.55 -6.57 -4.57
CA LEU A 209 14.46 -8.02 -4.40
C LEU A 209 14.68 -8.73 -5.75
N PRO A 210 15.30 -9.93 -5.76
CA PRO A 210 15.65 -10.66 -6.99
C PRO A 210 14.43 -11.20 -7.75
N ARG A 211 13.24 -11.15 -7.15
CA ARG A 211 11.97 -11.58 -7.74
C ARG A 211 10.81 -10.77 -7.18
N ASP A 212 9.68 -10.80 -7.86
CA ASP A 212 8.46 -10.21 -7.32
C ASP A 212 7.88 -11.01 -6.14
N LEU A 213 7.07 -10.34 -5.32
CA LEU A 213 6.33 -10.98 -4.24
C LEU A 213 5.25 -11.88 -4.83
N SER A 214 4.97 -13.01 -4.19
CA SER A 214 4.01 -13.97 -4.74
C SER A 214 3.13 -14.63 -3.69
N VAL A 215 2.00 -15.18 -4.17
CA VAL A 215 1.11 -16.02 -3.38
C VAL A 215 1.79 -17.34 -3.02
N ASP A 216 2.57 -17.91 -3.95
CA ASP A 216 3.25 -19.21 -3.77
C ASP A 216 4.30 -19.17 -2.66
N HIS A 217 4.97 -18.04 -2.45
CA HIS A 217 5.89 -17.83 -1.34
C HIS A 217 5.20 -17.33 -0.06
N GLY A 218 3.86 -17.27 -0.07
CA GLY A 218 3.08 -16.81 1.07
C GLY A 218 3.17 -15.31 1.37
N GLU A 219 3.80 -14.52 0.49
CA GLU A 219 4.07 -13.09 0.66
C GLU A 219 2.86 -12.21 0.31
N LEU A 220 2.00 -12.73 -0.57
CA LEU A 220 0.73 -12.11 -0.94
C LEU A 220 -0.44 -13.01 -0.53
N THR A 221 -1.58 -12.40 -0.25
CA THR A 221 -2.85 -13.12 -0.16
C THR A 221 -3.35 -13.48 -1.56
N PRO A 222 -4.34 -14.41 -1.73
CA PRO A 222 -4.99 -14.66 -3.01
C PRO A 222 -5.61 -13.42 -3.67
N THR A 223 -5.87 -12.38 -2.88
CA THR A 223 -6.35 -11.07 -3.37
C THR A 223 -5.22 -10.06 -3.56
N LEU A 224 -3.97 -10.53 -3.65
CA LEU A 224 -2.73 -9.77 -3.91
C LEU A 224 -2.42 -8.71 -2.85
N LYS A 225 -2.88 -8.88 -1.61
CA LYS A 225 -2.52 -8.00 -0.48
C LYS A 225 -1.23 -8.50 0.17
N ILE A 226 -0.34 -7.58 0.52
CA ILE A 226 0.94 -7.83 1.20
C ILE A 226 0.73 -8.50 2.56
N ARG A 227 1.48 -9.57 2.81
CA ARG A 227 1.57 -10.26 4.10
C ARG A 227 2.90 -9.90 4.78
N ARG A 228 2.91 -8.77 5.47
CA ARG A 228 4.11 -8.13 6.03
C ARG A 228 4.95 -9.07 6.91
N ILE A 229 4.31 -9.91 7.74
CA ILE A 229 5.01 -10.85 8.63
C ILE A 229 5.82 -11.83 7.78
N GLN A 230 5.19 -12.46 6.78
CA GLN A 230 5.85 -13.44 5.93
C GLN A 230 7.00 -12.84 5.12
N ILE A 231 6.82 -11.61 4.60
CA ILE A 231 7.88 -10.91 3.86
C ILE A 231 9.07 -10.60 4.77
N ARG A 232 8.81 -10.16 6.01
CA ARG A 232 9.88 -9.91 6.99
C ARG A 232 10.67 -11.18 7.34
N GLU A 233 10.01 -12.32 7.39
CA GLU A 233 10.67 -13.62 7.61
C GLU A 233 11.50 -14.06 6.41
N ASN A 234 10.91 -13.98 5.20
CA ASN A 234 11.57 -14.42 3.98
C ASN A 234 12.80 -13.57 3.62
N TRP A 235 12.76 -12.27 3.92
CA TRP A 235 13.77 -11.28 3.52
C TRP A 235 14.49 -10.63 4.70
N ALA A 236 14.62 -11.38 5.81
CA ALA A 236 15.21 -10.85 7.05
C ALA A 236 16.65 -10.36 6.86
N SER A 237 17.47 -11.07 6.08
CA SER A 237 18.86 -10.69 5.80
C SER A 237 18.98 -9.40 5.02
N GLU A 238 18.15 -9.24 3.98
CA GLU A 238 18.08 -8.04 3.14
C GLU A 238 17.59 -6.82 3.93
N ILE A 239 16.63 -7.05 4.83
CA ILE A 239 16.14 -6.01 5.73
C ILE A 239 17.24 -5.56 6.68
N GLU A 240 17.93 -6.48 7.37
CA GLU A 240 18.99 -6.12 8.31
C GLU A 240 20.19 -5.45 7.62
N ALA A 241 20.49 -5.81 6.39
CA ALA A 241 21.59 -5.19 5.63
C ALA A 241 21.34 -3.69 5.32
N MET A 242 20.10 -3.22 5.43
CA MET A 242 19.77 -1.81 5.25
C MET A 242 20.07 -0.94 6.48
N TYR A 243 20.28 -1.54 7.67
CA TYR A 243 20.48 -0.84 8.95
C TYR A 243 21.86 -1.00 9.53
#